data_e6899616db8cbd699624c397155562b4
#
_entry.id   e6899616db8cbd699624c397155562b4
#
_cell.length_a   1.000
_cell.length_b   1.000
_cell.length_c   1.000
_cell.angle_alpha   90.00
_cell.angle_beta   90.00
_cell.angle_gamma   90.00
#
_symmetry.space_group_name_H-M   'P 1'
#
loop_
_entity.id
_entity.type
_entity.pdbx_description
1 polymer ?
#
loop_
_entity_poly.entity_id
_entity_poly.type
_entity_poly.pdbx_seq_one_letter_code
_entity_poly.pdbx_strand_id
1 'polypeptide(L)'
;MRKVRARRVEEDATHQGGWLFADSFLALMVIFLATISFIPSLGGGLTGTGNIGNIAGGNYVKGLNIAYEKFDAVQIQKDIEGFIIGENLPRSSKVLFAKIVGGYNPSSESENEAKFRALIFSAEIQKSAIAYFQNAKIDLGASKLLKPNQIVLRLTLAP
;
A
#
# COMPACT_ATOMS: atom_id res chain seq x y z
N MET A 1 58.18 46.11 -15.48
CA MET A 1 58.21 45.19 -14.35
C MET A 1 56.88 45.25 -13.56
N ARG A 2 56.30 44.09 -13.18
CA ARG A 2 55.13 43.87 -12.34
C ARG A 2 53.75 44.05 -13.00
N LYS A 3 53.25 42.99 -13.56
CA LYS A 3 51.80 42.65 -13.64
C LYS A 3 51.62 41.15 -13.69
N VAL A 4 51.87 40.46 -12.60
CA VAL A 4 51.48 39.03 -12.43
C VAL A 4 51.15 38.83 -10.95
N ARG A 5 49.93 39.17 -10.55
CA ARG A 5 49.43 38.80 -9.21
C ARG A 5 47.90 38.90 -9.02
N ALA A 6 47.11 38.92 -10.08
CA ALA A 6 45.65 39.05 -9.90
C ALA A 6 44.86 37.82 -10.37
N ARG A 7 45.51 36.69 -10.71
CA ARG A 7 44.80 35.54 -11.29
C ARG A 7 44.66 34.31 -10.38
N ARG A 8 45.15 34.41 -9.15
CA ARG A 8 45.12 33.26 -8.22
C ARG A 8 44.01 33.24 -7.19
N VAL A 9 43.21 34.29 -7.08
CA VAL A 9 42.18 34.41 -6.03
C VAL A 9 40.79 33.98 -6.54
N GLU A 10 40.56 33.96 -7.85
CA GLU A 10 39.24 33.58 -8.39
C GLU A 10 39.06 32.05 -8.57
N GLU A 11 40.13 31.29 -8.70
CA GLU A 11 40.05 29.83 -8.83
C GLU A 11 39.73 29.13 -7.49
N ASP A 12 40.08 29.70 -6.36
CA ASP A 12 39.84 29.11 -5.03
C ASP A 12 38.38 29.24 -4.60
N ALA A 13 37.67 30.29 -4.99
CA ALA A 13 36.28 30.52 -4.63
C ALA A 13 35.29 29.57 -5.33
N THR A 14 35.59 29.21 -6.57
CA THR A 14 34.78 28.24 -7.34
C THR A 14 34.98 26.80 -6.89
N HIS A 15 36.19 26.46 -6.43
CA HIS A 15 36.44 25.13 -5.85
C HIS A 15 35.78 24.94 -4.48
N GLN A 16 35.78 25.96 -3.63
CA GLN A 16 35.11 25.89 -2.33
C GLN A 16 33.57 25.86 -2.46
N GLY A 17 33.00 26.57 -3.44
CA GLY A 17 31.56 26.49 -3.74
C GLY A 17 31.12 25.10 -4.19
N GLY A 18 31.90 24.41 -5.01
CA GLY A 18 31.63 23.08 -5.50
C GLY A 18 31.58 22.01 -4.39
N TRP A 19 32.45 22.11 -3.41
CA TRP A 19 32.48 21.18 -2.26
C TRP A 19 31.27 21.34 -1.34
N LEU A 20 30.82 22.57 -1.07
CA LEU A 20 29.62 22.86 -0.28
C LEU A 20 28.35 22.35 -0.96
N PHE A 21 28.28 22.47 -2.29
CA PHE A 21 27.15 21.92 -3.06
C PHE A 21 27.14 20.39 -3.05
N ALA A 22 28.29 19.75 -3.18
CA ALA A 22 28.40 18.29 -3.16
C ALA A 22 27.98 17.71 -1.81
N ASP A 23 28.37 18.33 -0.70
CA ASP A 23 28.02 17.91 0.67
C ASP A 23 26.53 18.08 0.94
N SER A 24 25.94 19.21 0.53
CA SER A 24 24.50 19.46 0.63
C SER A 24 23.67 18.47 -0.20
N PHE A 25 24.16 18.12 -1.39
CA PHE A 25 23.50 17.15 -2.27
C PHE A 25 23.56 15.74 -1.69
N LEU A 26 24.69 15.39 -1.09
CA LEU A 26 24.89 14.09 -0.44
C LEU A 26 23.99 13.95 0.80
N ALA A 27 23.90 14.99 1.63
CA ALA A 27 23.00 15.05 2.77
C ALA A 27 21.52 14.92 2.34
N LEU A 28 21.13 15.61 1.27
CA LEU A 28 19.77 15.54 0.71
C LEU A 28 19.47 14.15 0.14
N MET A 29 20.45 13.51 -0.49
CA MET A 29 20.31 12.13 -1.00
C MET A 29 20.16 11.11 0.11
N VAL A 30 20.88 11.27 1.22
CA VAL A 30 20.73 10.41 2.42
C VAL A 30 19.35 10.58 3.05
N ILE A 31 18.85 11.80 3.14
CA ILE A 31 17.49 12.08 3.64
C ILE A 31 16.45 11.44 2.71
N PHE A 32 16.59 11.56 1.39
CA PHE A 32 15.70 10.91 0.43
C PHE A 32 15.74 9.38 0.54
N LEU A 33 16.93 8.79 0.65
CA LEU A 33 17.07 7.34 0.84
C LEU A 33 16.47 6.88 2.17
N ALA A 34 16.64 7.64 3.24
CA ALA A 34 16.03 7.34 4.53
C ALA A 34 14.50 7.44 4.47
N THR A 35 13.94 8.43 3.78
CA THR A 35 12.49 8.55 3.61
C THR A 35 11.90 7.45 2.74
N ILE A 36 12.61 6.99 1.69
CA ILE A 36 12.19 5.87 0.85
C ILE A 36 12.25 4.55 1.62
N SER A 37 13.22 4.37 2.52
CA SER A 37 13.31 3.18 3.39
C SER A 37 12.20 3.13 4.45
N PHE A 38 11.54 4.24 4.73
CA PHE A 38 10.40 4.31 5.65
C PHE A 38 9.03 4.17 4.99
N ILE A 39 8.98 3.99 3.66
CA ILE A 39 7.72 3.58 3.02
C ILE A 39 7.52 2.12 3.42
N PRO A 40 6.56 1.79 4.30
CA PRO A 40 6.25 0.40 4.59
C PRO A 40 5.92 -0.24 3.26
N SER A 41 6.71 -1.24 2.87
CA SER A 41 6.49 -1.98 1.63
C SER A 41 5.12 -2.65 1.73
N LEU A 42 4.11 -2.03 1.16
CA LEU A 42 2.79 -2.63 0.89
C LEU A 42 2.88 -3.76 -0.16
N GLY A 43 4.10 -4.20 -0.45
CA GLY A 43 4.44 -5.25 -1.39
C GLY A 43 4.85 -6.56 -0.73
N GLY A 44 4.18 -6.98 0.34
CA GLY A 44 4.33 -8.33 0.91
C GLY A 44 3.66 -9.35 -0.01
N GLY A 45 4.48 -10.26 -0.55
CA GLY A 45 4.03 -11.32 -1.45
C GLY A 45 2.87 -12.14 -0.87
N LEU A 46 1.96 -12.50 -1.76
CA LEU A 46 0.90 -13.48 -1.57
C LEU A 46 1.51 -14.87 -1.38
N THR A 47 1.85 -15.23 -0.17
CA THR A 47 2.00 -16.63 0.21
C THR A 47 1.15 -16.89 1.44
N GLY A 48 0.14 -17.70 1.22
CA GLY A 48 -0.67 -18.52 2.10
C GLY A 48 -0.82 -18.14 3.57
N THR A 49 -2.06 -18.28 4.02
CA THR A 49 -2.41 -18.58 5.42
C THR A 49 -1.33 -18.22 6.43
N GLY A 50 -1.38 -17.07 7.00
CA GLY A 50 -0.47 -16.80 8.09
C GLY A 50 -0.36 -15.34 8.44
N ASN A 51 -0.84 -15.00 9.60
CA ASN A 51 -0.33 -13.96 10.47
C ASN A 51 0.61 -12.96 9.79
N ILE A 52 0.09 -11.88 9.26
CA ILE A 52 0.92 -10.72 8.97
C ILE A 52 1.18 -10.04 10.31
N GLY A 53 2.38 -10.35 10.83
CA GLY A 53 2.89 -9.88 12.08
C GLY A 53 2.84 -8.37 12.25
N ASN A 54 2.59 -8.02 13.46
CA ASN A 54 2.91 -6.82 14.20
C ASN A 54 3.63 -5.73 13.40
N ILE A 55 2.90 -4.72 12.98
CA ILE A 55 3.46 -3.39 12.82
C ILE A 55 3.39 -2.76 14.21
N ALA A 56 4.55 -2.67 14.85
CA ALA A 56 4.70 -2.01 16.14
C ALA A 56 4.31 -0.54 16.03
N GLY A 57 3.35 -0.12 16.81
CA GLY A 57 3.01 1.29 16.97
C GLY A 57 1.52 1.58 16.94
N GLY A 58 0.82 1.34 18.02
CA GLY A 58 -0.45 1.98 18.37
C GLY A 58 -1.67 1.61 17.53
N ASN A 59 -2.66 0.99 18.18
CA ASN A 59 -3.97 0.58 17.70
C ASN A 59 -3.92 -0.56 16.69
N TYR A 60 -4.11 -1.76 17.19
CA TYR A 60 -4.07 -3.03 16.48
C TYR A 60 -5.05 -3.06 15.32
N VAL A 61 -4.49 -2.92 14.14
CA VAL A 61 -5.23 -3.08 12.91
C VAL A 61 -4.97 -4.51 12.45
N LYS A 62 -5.84 -5.43 12.80
CA LYS A 62 -5.76 -6.81 12.30
C LYS A 62 -6.31 -6.86 10.88
N GLY A 63 -5.58 -7.54 10.00
CA GLY A 63 -5.93 -7.66 8.59
C GLY A 63 -6.54 -8.99 8.22
N LEU A 64 -7.70 -8.97 7.57
CA LEU A 64 -8.33 -10.13 6.96
C LEU A 64 -8.01 -10.14 5.46
N ASN A 65 -7.61 -11.29 4.91
CA ASN A 65 -7.27 -11.43 3.51
C ASN A 65 -7.98 -12.65 2.92
N ILE A 66 -8.96 -12.43 2.05
CA ILE A 66 -9.81 -13.49 1.48
C ILE A 66 -9.92 -13.32 -0.03
N ALA A 67 -9.92 -14.46 -0.74
CA ALA A 67 -10.09 -14.50 -2.19
C ALA A 67 -11.50 -14.97 -2.55
N TYR A 68 -12.12 -14.28 -3.50
CA TYR A 68 -13.44 -14.59 -4.03
C TYR A 68 -13.37 -14.75 -5.56
N GLU A 69 -14.13 -15.65 -6.12
CA GLU A 69 -14.33 -15.77 -7.57
C GLU A 69 -15.60 -15.03 -8.02
N LYS A 70 -16.55 -14.87 -7.12
CA LYS A 70 -17.81 -14.16 -7.34
C LYS A 70 -18.18 -13.36 -6.12
N PHE A 71 -18.96 -12.32 -6.31
CA PHE A 71 -19.50 -11.54 -5.23
C PHE A 71 -20.60 -12.36 -4.50
N ASP A 72 -20.45 -12.48 -3.18
CA ASP A 72 -21.45 -13.05 -2.28
C ASP A 72 -21.46 -12.26 -0.96
N ALA A 73 -22.47 -11.42 -0.76
CA ALA A 73 -22.59 -10.56 0.41
C ALA A 73 -22.71 -11.36 1.72
N VAL A 74 -23.40 -12.50 1.68
CA VAL A 74 -23.61 -13.34 2.86
C VAL A 74 -22.31 -14.02 3.27
N GLN A 75 -21.56 -14.52 2.28
CA GLN A 75 -20.27 -15.14 2.53
C GLN A 75 -19.27 -14.11 3.08
N ILE A 76 -19.19 -12.92 2.49
CA ILE A 76 -18.30 -11.83 2.95
C ILE A 76 -18.62 -11.46 4.40
N GLN A 77 -19.90 -11.34 4.74
CA GLN A 77 -20.31 -11.04 6.11
C GLN A 77 -19.90 -12.14 7.08
N LYS A 78 -20.14 -13.40 6.75
CA LYS A 78 -19.73 -14.55 7.57
C LYS A 78 -18.22 -14.61 7.79
N ASP A 79 -17.44 -14.33 6.74
CA ASP A 79 -15.99 -14.34 6.82
C ASP A 79 -15.46 -13.24 7.75
N ILE A 80 -16.07 -12.04 7.70
CA ILE A 80 -15.75 -10.94 8.63
C ILE A 80 -16.14 -11.30 10.07
N GLU A 81 -17.32 -11.84 10.28
CA GLU A 81 -17.78 -12.28 11.61
C GLU A 81 -16.88 -13.39 12.17
N GLY A 82 -16.53 -14.37 11.34
CA GLY A 82 -15.61 -15.43 11.70
C GLY A 82 -14.24 -14.91 12.10
N PHE A 83 -13.74 -13.91 11.39
CA PHE A 83 -12.47 -13.26 11.70
C PHE A 83 -12.54 -12.47 13.02
N ILE A 84 -13.62 -11.70 13.25
CA ILE A 84 -13.82 -10.94 14.48
C ILE A 84 -13.82 -11.89 15.68
N ILE A 85 -14.53 -13.03 15.58
CA ILE A 85 -14.58 -14.05 16.63
C ILE A 85 -13.22 -14.73 16.82
N GLY A 86 -12.58 -15.16 15.73
CA GLY A 86 -11.31 -15.88 15.77
C GLY A 86 -10.16 -15.04 16.34
N GLU A 87 -10.19 -13.74 16.13
CA GLU A 87 -9.19 -12.80 16.62
C GLU A 87 -9.57 -12.12 17.94
N ASN A 88 -10.67 -12.52 18.58
CA ASN A 88 -11.21 -11.93 19.80
C ASN A 88 -11.40 -10.41 19.72
N LEU A 89 -11.82 -9.90 18.56
CA LEU A 89 -12.12 -8.49 18.37
C LEU A 89 -13.49 -8.16 18.97
N PRO A 90 -13.71 -6.90 19.39
CA PRO A 90 -15.05 -6.45 19.80
C PRO A 90 -16.06 -6.66 18.67
N ARG A 91 -17.28 -7.06 18.99
CA ARG A 91 -18.36 -7.21 17.99
C ARG A 91 -18.74 -5.89 17.30
N SER A 92 -18.37 -4.76 17.88
CA SER A 92 -18.53 -3.43 17.31
C SER A 92 -17.46 -3.08 16.26
N SER A 93 -16.47 -3.95 16.08
CA SER A 93 -15.39 -3.71 15.13
C SER A 93 -15.91 -3.48 13.71
N LYS A 94 -15.36 -2.46 13.05
CA LYS A 94 -15.72 -2.07 11.69
C LYS A 94 -14.50 -2.08 10.76
N VAL A 95 -14.74 -2.22 9.48
CA VAL A 95 -13.72 -2.10 8.47
C VAL A 95 -13.34 -0.63 8.33
N LEU A 96 -12.07 -0.30 8.59
CA LEU A 96 -11.51 1.04 8.34
C LEU A 96 -11.02 1.17 6.92
N PHE A 97 -10.35 0.14 6.43
CA PHE A 97 -9.74 0.13 5.13
C PHE A 97 -10.00 -1.19 4.42
N ALA A 98 -10.42 -1.12 3.17
CA ALA A 98 -10.64 -2.27 2.31
C ALA A 98 -9.84 -2.09 1.02
N LYS A 99 -8.90 -2.99 0.74
CA LYS A 99 -8.22 -3.07 -0.55
C LYS A 99 -8.79 -4.21 -1.35
N ILE A 100 -9.32 -3.90 -2.52
CA ILE A 100 -9.92 -4.86 -3.46
C ILE A 100 -8.97 -5.01 -4.64
N VAL A 101 -8.44 -6.22 -4.84
CA VAL A 101 -7.42 -6.49 -5.87
C VAL A 101 -7.97 -7.50 -6.86
N GLY A 102 -8.13 -7.09 -8.12
CA GLY A 102 -8.49 -7.99 -9.22
C GLY A 102 -7.29 -8.73 -9.78
N GLY A 103 -7.45 -10.03 -10.03
CA GLY A 103 -6.44 -10.83 -10.70
C GLY A 103 -6.52 -10.70 -12.22
N TYR A 104 -5.38 -10.76 -12.92
CA TYR A 104 -5.34 -10.76 -14.38
C TYR A 104 -4.16 -11.55 -14.93
N ASN A 105 -4.32 -12.01 -16.18
CA ASN A 105 -3.24 -12.62 -16.95
C ASN A 105 -2.72 -11.62 -17.99
N PRO A 106 -1.47 -11.13 -17.87
CA PRO A 106 -0.91 -10.14 -18.81
C PRO A 106 -0.92 -10.56 -20.28
N SER A 107 -1.01 -11.86 -20.57
CA SER A 107 -1.04 -12.37 -21.94
C SER A 107 -2.42 -12.23 -22.61
N SER A 108 -3.50 -12.05 -21.85
CA SER A 108 -4.87 -12.03 -22.36
C SER A 108 -5.68 -10.85 -21.87
N GLU A 109 -5.19 -10.12 -20.89
CA GLU A 109 -5.99 -9.12 -20.17
C GLU A 109 -5.12 -7.94 -19.71
N SER A 110 -5.69 -6.74 -19.67
CA SER A 110 -5.01 -5.55 -19.17
C SER A 110 -5.20 -5.38 -17.65
N GLU A 111 -4.28 -4.66 -17.04
CA GLU A 111 -4.39 -4.26 -15.63
C GLU A 111 -5.67 -3.45 -15.36
N ASN A 112 -6.09 -2.63 -16.34
CA ASN A 112 -7.29 -1.80 -16.22
C ASN A 112 -8.58 -2.62 -16.17
N GLU A 113 -8.65 -3.72 -16.90
CA GLU A 113 -9.78 -4.65 -16.85
C GLU A 113 -9.90 -5.32 -15.47
N ALA A 114 -8.76 -5.71 -14.88
CA ALA A 114 -8.75 -6.24 -13.52
C ALA A 114 -9.17 -5.19 -12.48
N LYS A 115 -8.71 -3.94 -12.62
CA LYS A 115 -9.17 -2.83 -11.76
C LYS A 115 -10.65 -2.54 -11.94
N PHE A 116 -11.16 -2.66 -13.16
CA PHE A 116 -12.59 -2.49 -13.43
C PHE A 116 -13.43 -3.58 -12.76
N ARG A 117 -12.99 -4.84 -12.75
CA ARG A 117 -13.64 -5.89 -11.97
C ARG A 117 -13.62 -5.62 -10.47
N ALA A 118 -12.49 -5.12 -9.95
CA ALA A 118 -12.40 -4.70 -8.55
C ALA A 118 -13.36 -3.55 -8.24
N LEU A 119 -13.55 -2.62 -9.18
CA LEU A 119 -14.50 -1.52 -9.05
C LEU A 119 -15.95 -2.04 -9.00
N ILE A 120 -16.32 -2.97 -9.89
CA ILE A 120 -17.65 -3.60 -9.88
C ILE A 120 -17.88 -4.30 -8.54
N PHE A 121 -16.92 -5.06 -8.06
CA PHE A 121 -17.00 -5.74 -6.77
C PHE A 121 -17.19 -4.74 -5.61
N SER A 122 -16.48 -3.62 -5.63
CA SER A 122 -16.65 -2.52 -4.68
C SER A 122 -18.07 -1.93 -4.70
N ALA A 123 -18.62 -1.72 -5.89
CA ALA A 123 -19.97 -1.22 -6.06
C ALA A 123 -21.02 -2.20 -5.50
N GLU A 124 -20.82 -3.50 -5.69
CA GLU A 124 -21.69 -4.54 -5.11
C GLU A 124 -21.62 -4.57 -3.57
N ILE A 125 -20.43 -4.38 -2.99
CA ILE A 125 -20.28 -4.23 -1.52
C ILE A 125 -21.11 -3.05 -1.03
N GLN A 126 -20.99 -1.89 -1.68
CA GLN A 126 -21.74 -0.68 -1.28
C GLN A 126 -23.25 -0.87 -1.44
N LYS A 127 -23.68 -1.50 -2.54
CA LYS A 127 -25.09 -1.78 -2.82
C LYS A 127 -25.71 -2.77 -1.84
N SER A 128 -24.94 -3.75 -1.38
CA SER A 128 -25.39 -4.76 -0.43
C SER A 128 -25.56 -4.22 0.99
N ALA A 129 -25.15 -2.97 1.25
CA ALA A 129 -25.29 -2.29 2.53
C ALA A 129 -24.74 -3.07 3.74
N ILE A 130 -23.67 -3.84 3.54
CA ILE A 130 -23.01 -4.58 4.61
C ILE A 130 -22.53 -3.59 5.68
N ALA A 131 -23.06 -3.70 6.90
CA ALA A 131 -22.87 -2.74 7.98
C ALA A 131 -21.39 -2.49 8.34
N TYR A 132 -20.54 -3.49 8.12
CA TYR A 132 -19.10 -3.39 8.41
C TYR A 132 -18.36 -2.38 7.51
N PHE A 133 -18.87 -2.05 6.31
CA PHE A 133 -18.22 -1.18 5.33
C PHE A 133 -18.72 0.28 5.31
N GLN A 134 -19.63 0.66 6.20
CA GLN A 134 -20.29 1.98 6.16
C GLN A 134 -19.33 3.17 6.07
N ASN A 135 -18.15 3.08 6.70
CA ASN A 135 -17.15 4.15 6.73
C ASN A 135 -15.79 3.67 6.22
N ALA A 136 -15.75 2.53 5.52
CA ALA A 136 -14.52 1.96 5.03
C ALA A 136 -13.93 2.80 3.89
N LYS A 137 -12.63 3.11 3.98
CA LYS A 137 -11.87 3.60 2.84
C LYS A 137 -11.60 2.45 1.88
N ILE A 138 -12.01 2.58 0.62
CA ILE A 138 -11.81 1.54 -0.39
C ILE A 138 -10.68 1.95 -1.33
N ASP A 139 -9.71 1.06 -1.53
CA ASP A 139 -8.64 1.15 -2.50
C ASP A 139 -8.77 0.02 -3.53
N LEU A 140 -8.52 0.33 -4.80
CA LEU A 140 -8.66 -0.62 -5.90
C LEU A 140 -7.30 -0.91 -6.51
N GLY A 141 -7.01 -2.19 -6.74
CA GLY A 141 -5.77 -2.63 -7.35
C GLY A 141 -5.96 -3.78 -8.33
N ALA A 142 -4.86 -4.12 -8.99
CA ALA A 142 -4.77 -5.30 -9.83
C ALA A 142 -3.47 -6.05 -9.54
N SER A 143 -3.46 -7.36 -9.78
CA SER A 143 -2.27 -8.19 -9.56
C SER A 143 -2.20 -9.33 -10.57
N LYS A 144 -1.06 -9.44 -11.23
CA LYS A 144 -0.72 -10.57 -12.11
C LYS A 144 -0.41 -11.87 -11.35
N LEU A 145 -0.30 -11.80 -10.03
CA LEU A 145 -0.04 -12.96 -9.17
C LEU A 145 -1.33 -13.70 -8.78
N LEU A 146 -2.48 -13.09 -9.04
CA LEU A 146 -3.78 -13.70 -8.81
C LEU A 146 -4.27 -14.38 -10.09
N LYS A 147 -5.11 -15.40 -9.91
CA LYS A 147 -5.77 -16.02 -11.06
C LYS A 147 -6.68 -15.00 -11.76
N PRO A 148 -6.82 -15.08 -13.10
CA PRO A 148 -7.83 -14.31 -13.81
C PRO A 148 -9.20 -14.53 -13.16
N ASN A 149 -10.00 -13.49 -13.08
CA ASN A 149 -11.33 -13.48 -12.41
C ASN A 149 -11.32 -13.64 -10.88
N GLN A 150 -10.18 -13.85 -10.25
CA GLN A 150 -10.10 -13.86 -8.80
C GLN A 150 -10.03 -12.42 -8.24
N ILE A 151 -10.80 -12.18 -7.20
CA ILE A 151 -10.77 -10.91 -6.44
C ILE A 151 -10.28 -11.20 -5.02
N VAL A 152 -9.27 -10.48 -4.58
CA VAL A 152 -8.81 -10.55 -3.20
C VAL A 152 -9.28 -9.33 -2.45
N LEU A 153 -9.98 -9.57 -1.36
CA LEU A 153 -10.45 -8.56 -0.42
C LEU A 153 -9.53 -8.55 0.80
N ARG A 154 -8.82 -7.45 0.99
CA ARG A 154 -7.96 -7.21 2.16
C ARG A 154 -8.62 -6.17 3.04
N LEU A 155 -8.95 -6.56 4.25
CA LEU A 155 -9.64 -5.71 5.20
C LEU A 155 -8.76 -5.40 6.40
N THR A 156 -8.84 -4.18 6.84
CA THR A 156 -8.25 -3.68 8.06
C THR A 156 -9.38 -3.28 8.99
N LEU A 157 -9.50 -3.95 10.14
CA LEU A 157 -10.56 -3.72 11.10
C LEU A 157 -10.04 -2.93 12.30
N ALA A 158 -10.87 -2.03 12.81
CA ALA A 158 -10.67 -1.37 14.10
C ALA A 158 -11.71 -1.86 15.11
N PRO A 159 -11.32 -1.90 16.38
CA PRO A 159 -12.23 -2.19 17.48
C PRO A 159 -13.33 -1.14 17.63
#